data_680c85199d66956c873a09f42d334840
#
_entry.id   680c85199d66956c873a09f42d334840
#
_cell.length_a   1.000
_cell.length_b   1.000
_cell.length_c   1.000
_cell.angle_alpha   90.00
_cell.angle_beta   90.00
_cell.angle_gamma   90.00
#
_symmetry.space_group_name_H-M   'P 1'
#
loop_
_entity.id
_entity.type
_entity.pdbx_description
1 polymer ?
#
loop_
_entity_poly.entity_id
_entity_poly.type
_entity_poly.pdbx_seq_one_letter_code
_entity_poly.pdbx_strand_id
1 'polypeptide(L)'
;MKTIAIANQKGGVGKSTTALLLGEGLKKRGRRVLLIDLDAQGNLTDSLDVGGANEGGTAALFDSPLSLPGEIVSTPRGDILPANPFIIDINLAPGKINSLRASLETVRDNYDYCIIDTPPGLGVLLMSALIAADSVIIPILAEPYTLKGLMQIVDTINTVRNQTNSGLKIDGLLLTRYSPRTVLNRQLAEEYKAYAGSIGTRLYSSFIRDGIALREAQIKHISLYDYAPRATVTKDYTAFTEEFISHE
;
A
#
# COMPACT_ATOMS: atom_id res chain seq x y z
N MET A 1 -15.39 3.45 -6.09
CA MET A 1 -13.92 3.39 -5.81
C MET A 1 -13.66 2.26 -4.82
N LYS A 2 -12.70 1.39 -5.11
CA LYS A 2 -12.21 0.38 -4.15
C LYS A 2 -10.95 0.90 -3.46
N THR A 3 -10.94 0.90 -2.13
CA THR A 3 -9.85 1.43 -1.31
C THR A 3 -9.01 0.29 -0.76
N ILE A 4 -7.69 0.29 -1.04
CA ILE A 4 -6.75 -0.75 -0.66
C ILE A 4 -5.63 -0.14 0.20
N ALA A 5 -5.45 -0.65 1.42
CA ALA A 5 -4.29 -0.30 2.23
C ALA A 5 -3.13 -1.28 1.97
N ILE A 6 -1.94 -0.76 1.75
CA ILE A 6 -0.71 -1.56 1.71
C ILE A 6 -0.04 -1.45 3.07
N ALA A 7 -0.13 -2.50 3.88
CA ALA A 7 0.19 -2.39 5.30
C ALA A 7 1.12 -3.52 5.78
N ASN A 8 2.11 -3.14 6.56
CA ASN A 8 2.93 -4.02 7.39
C ASN A 8 3.65 -3.14 8.43
N GLN A 9 3.77 -3.64 9.67
CA GLN A 9 4.49 -2.93 10.72
C GLN A 9 6.01 -2.84 10.49
N LYS A 10 6.58 -3.77 9.71
CA LYS A 10 8.02 -3.80 9.41
C LYS A 10 8.35 -2.80 8.30
N GLY A 11 9.42 -2.01 8.52
CA GLY A 11 10.00 -1.17 7.47
C GLY A 11 10.73 -2.00 6.40
N GLY A 12 10.85 -1.47 5.18
CA GLY A 12 11.64 -2.08 4.10
C GLY A 12 11.04 -3.33 3.45
N VAL A 13 9.79 -3.67 3.74
CA VAL A 13 9.09 -4.82 3.12
C VAL A 13 8.50 -4.49 1.74
N GLY A 14 8.68 -3.28 1.23
CA GLY A 14 8.21 -2.88 -0.09
C GLY A 14 6.78 -2.34 -0.12
N LYS A 15 6.26 -1.75 0.96
CA LYS A 15 4.92 -1.14 0.99
C LYS A 15 4.76 -0.06 -0.08
N SER A 16 5.55 1.01 -0.01
CA SER A 16 5.50 2.15 -0.96
C SER A 16 5.74 1.71 -2.40
N THR A 17 6.69 0.79 -2.61
CA THR A 17 6.94 0.21 -3.93
C THR A 17 5.74 -0.57 -4.46
N THR A 18 5.08 -1.36 -3.60
CA THR A 18 3.89 -2.13 -3.99
C THR A 18 2.72 -1.19 -4.27
N ALA A 19 2.51 -0.15 -3.45
CA ALA A 19 1.48 0.85 -3.68
C ALA A 19 1.67 1.54 -5.04
N LEU A 20 2.89 2.02 -5.32
CA LEU A 20 3.24 2.67 -6.58
C LEU A 20 2.99 1.75 -7.79
N LEU A 21 3.59 0.55 -7.78
CA LEU A 21 3.59 -0.32 -8.96
C LEU A 21 2.25 -1.02 -9.19
N LEU A 22 1.48 -1.27 -8.14
CA LEU A 22 0.08 -1.68 -8.31
C LEU A 22 -0.74 -0.55 -8.93
N GLY A 23 -0.58 0.69 -8.43
CA GLY A 23 -1.27 1.86 -8.98
C GLY A 23 -0.96 2.10 -10.45
N GLU A 24 0.33 2.10 -10.82
CA GLU A 24 0.76 2.22 -12.21
C GLU A 24 0.26 1.06 -13.08
N GLY A 25 0.30 -0.17 -12.55
CA GLY A 25 -0.18 -1.34 -13.25
C GLY A 25 -1.69 -1.30 -13.54
N LEU A 26 -2.49 -0.78 -12.61
CA LEU A 26 -3.92 -0.53 -12.77
C LEU A 26 -4.17 0.61 -13.77
N LYS A 27 -3.42 1.72 -13.68
CA LYS A 27 -3.51 2.84 -14.62
C LYS A 27 -3.19 2.41 -16.05
N LYS A 28 -2.16 1.59 -16.27
CA LYS A 28 -1.84 1.02 -17.58
C LYS A 28 -2.98 0.16 -18.17
N ARG A 29 -3.90 -0.30 -17.33
CA ARG A 29 -5.13 -1.03 -17.73
C ARG A 29 -6.36 -0.12 -17.82
N GLY A 30 -6.15 1.20 -17.88
CA GLY A 30 -7.20 2.19 -18.06
C GLY A 30 -8.02 2.50 -16.82
N ARG A 31 -7.54 2.09 -15.61
CA ARG A 31 -8.21 2.42 -14.36
C ARG A 31 -7.80 3.79 -13.86
N ARG A 32 -8.75 4.53 -13.28
CA ARG A 32 -8.50 5.79 -12.59
C ARG A 32 -8.03 5.46 -11.17
N VAL A 33 -6.81 5.88 -10.81
CA VAL A 33 -6.17 5.50 -9.55
C VAL A 33 -5.74 6.75 -8.79
N LEU A 34 -6.12 6.81 -7.51
CA LEU A 34 -5.59 7.73 -6.52
C LEU A 34 -4.59 6.99 -5.63
N LEU A 35 -3.40 7.54 -5.46
CA LEU A 35 -2.40 7.11 -4.50
C LEU A 35 -2.46 8.04 -3.28
N ILE A 36 -2.27 7.49 -2.07
CA ILE A 36 -2.17 8.27 -0.84
C ILE A 36 -0.93 7.84 -0.07
N ASP A 37 -0.06 8.79 0.24
CA ASP A 37 1.16 8.53 1.00
C ASP A 37 0.98 8.98 2.47
N LEU A 38 0.65 8.03 3.36
CA LEU A 38 0.52 8.30 4.79
C LEU A 38 1.85 8.16 5.56
N ASP A 39 2.95 7.78 4.89
CA ASP A 39 4.26 7.72 5.53
C ASP A 39 4.92 9.10 5.48
N ALA A 40 5.21 9.69 6.63
CA ALA A 40 5.93 10.97 6.71
C ALA A 40 7.31 10.97 6.04
N GLN A 41 7.88 9.77 5.80
CA GLN A 41 9.11 9.65 5.02
C GLN A 41 8.91 9.97 3.53
N GLY A 42 7.69 9.96 3.01
CA GLY A 42 7.37 10.40 1.67
C GLY A 42 7.92 9.54 0.53
N ASN A 43 8.23 8.27 0.78
CA ASN A 43 8.87 7.42 -0.24
C ASN A 43 8.03 7.22 -1.50
N LEU A 44 6.70 7.16 -1.37
CA LEU A 44 5.79 7.08 -2.51
C LEU A 44 5.73 8.43 -3.23
N THR A 45 5.66 9.52 -2.49
CA THR A 45 5.67 10.91 -2.98
C THR A 45 6.94 11.20 -3.77
N ASP A 46 8.10 10.92 -3.20
CA ASP A 46 9.40 11.09 -3.85
C ASP A 46 9.51 10.26 -5.14
N SER A 47 9.01 9.03 -5.12
CA SER A 47 9.04 8.15 -6.31
C SER A 47 8.26 8.72 -7.50
N LEU A 48 7.30 9.61 -7.27
CA LEU A 48 6.52 10.29 -8.32
C LEU A 48 7.09 11.66 -8.70
N ASP A 49 8.23 12.07 -8.14
CA ASP A 49 8.85 13.38 -8.34
C ASP A 49 7.90 14.54 -7.93
N VAL A 50 7.11 14.30 -6.93
CA VAL A 50 6.22 15.31 -6.32
C VAL A 50 6.89 15.77 -5.03
N GLY A 51 7.11 17.07 -4.90
CA GLY A 51 7.61 17.63 -3.64
C GLY A 51 6.67 17.32 -2.49
N GLY A 52 7.21 16.99 -1.32
CA GLY A 52 6.40 16.83 -0.12
C GLY A 52 5.61 18.12 0.18
N ALA A 53 4.39 17.99 0.65
CA ALA A 53 3.57 19.12 1.04
C ALA A 53 4.09 19.71 2.37
N ASN A 54 4.62 20.94 2.35
CA ASN A 54 4.98 21.64 3.59
C ASN A 54 3.75 22.12 4.35
N GLU A 55 2.71 22.52 3.62
CA GLU A 55 1.37 22.86 4.13
C GLU A 55 0.37 22.06 3.30
N GLY A 56 -0.57 21.35 3.93
CA GLY A 56 -1.55 20.53 3.20
C GLY A 56 -1.14 19.05 3.04
N GLY A 57 -1.39 18.47 1.85
CA GLY A 57 -1.19 17.06 1.59
C GLY A 57 -1.97 16.16 2.56
N THR A 58 -1.38 15.04 2.98
CA THR A 58 -2.06 14.09 3.88
C THR A 58 -2.41 14.67 5.26
N ALA A 59 -1.73 15.73 5.74
CA ALA A 59 -2.10 16.38 6.99
C ALA A 59 -3.44 17.12 6.91
N ALA A 60 -3.76 17.73 5.75
CA ALA A 60 -5.01 18.46 5.54
C ALA A 60 -6.25 17.57 5.72
N LEU A 61 -6.15 16.27 5.48
CA LEU A 61 -7.25 15.31 5.69
C LEU A 61 -7.77 15.29 7.13
N PHE A 62 -6.86 15.50 8.08
CA PHE A 62 -7.18 15.46 9.50
C PHE A 62 -7.66 16.81 10.04
N ASP A 63 -7.42 17.89 9.30
CA ASP A 63 -7.92 19.21 9.64
C ASP A 63 -9.29 19.46 9.02
N SER A 64 -9.46 19.16 7.75
CA SER A 64 -10.73 19.27 7.04
C SER A 64 -10.90 18.16 6.01
N PRO A 65 -11.80 17.19 6.24
CA PRO A 65 -12.07 16.13 5.27
C PRO A 65 -12.50 16.61 3.88
N LEU A 66 -13.07 17.81 3.77
CA LEU A 66 -13.52 18.38 2.51
C LEU A 66 -12.39 18.97 1.66
N SER A 67 -11.16 19.09 2.20
CA SER A 67 -10.02 19.67 1.49
C SER A 67 -9.40 18.71 0.46
N LEU A 68 -9.65 17.41 0.55
CA LEU A 68 -8.97 16.38 -0.26
C LEU A 68 -8.90 16.70 -1.76
N PRO A 69 -9.96 17.16 -2.46
CA PRO A 69 -9.86 17.43 -3.90
C PRO A 69 -8.81 18.49 -4.27
N GLY A 70 -8.60 19.49 -3.38
CA GLY A 70 -7.63 20.56 -3.60
C GLY A 70 -6.18 20.16 -3.30
N GLU A 71 -5.96 19.06 -2.61
CA GLU A 71 -4.64 18.57 -2.20
C GLU A 71 -4.06 17.50 -3.15
N ILE A 72 -4.88 17.01 -4.10
CA ILE A 72 -4.46 15.98 -5.04
C ILE A 72 -3.58 16.59 -6.12
N VAL A 73 -2.41 15.98 -6.33
CA VAL A 73 -1.48 16.33 -7.40
C VAL A 73 -1.59 15.31 -8.52
N SER A 74 -1.88 15.78 -9.74
CA SER A 74 -1.93 14.92 -10.93
C SER A 74 -0.54 14.75 -11.53
N THR A 75 -0.14 13.51 -11.79
CA THR A 75 1.12 13.17 -12.44
C THR A 75 0.88 12.25 -13.66
N PRO A 76 1.84 12.16 -14.58
CA PRO A 76 1.74 11.19 -15.69
C PRO A 76 1.62 9.75 -15.20
N ARG A 77 2.10 9.44 -14.00
CA ARG A 77 2.13 8.10 -13.40
C ARG A 77 0.92 7.77 -12.53
N GLY A 78 0.11 8.76 -12.16
CA GLY A 78 -1.11 8.64 -11.34
C GLY A 78 -1.35 9.90 -10.54
N ASP A 79 -2.55 10.03 -10.02
CA ASP A 79 -2.89 11.09 -9.09
C ASP A 79 -2.46 10.68 -7.68
N ILE A 80 -1.89 11.63 -6.93
CA ILE A 80 -1.39 11.38 -5.58
C ILE A 80 -1.83 12.47 -4.61
N LEU A 81 -2.20 12.05 -3.41
CA LEU A 81 -2.19 12.89 -2.23
C LEU A 81 -0.81 12.75 -1.58
N PRO A 82 0.07 13.76 -1.68
CA PRO A 82 1.45 13.65 -1.23
C PRO A 82 1.57 13.60 0.29
N ALA A 83 2.63 12.97 0.76
CA ALA A 83 2.98 12.91 2.17
C ALA A 83 3.21 14.33 2.73
N ASN A 84 2.78 14.52 3.97
CA ASN A 84 3.17 15.68 4.76
C ASN A 84 4.16 15.22 5.86
N PRO A 85 5.38 15.76 5.94
CA PRO A 85 6.36 15.37 6.96
C PRO A 85 5.87 15.56 8.40
N PHE A 86 4.96 16.52 8.63
CA PHE A 86 4.41 16.82 9.95
C PHE A 86 3.22 15.96 10.34
N ILE A 87 2.82 15.00 9.50
CA ILE A 87 1.70 14.08 9.80
C ILE A 87 1.95 13.24 11.07
N ILE A 88 3.23 13.04 11.44
CA ILE A 88 3.62 12.34 12.68
C ILE A 88 3.17 13.11 13.92
N ASP A 89 3.20 14.45 13.86
CA ASP A 89 2.89 15.33 14.99
C ASP A 89 1.38 15.55 15.14
N ILE A 90 0.59 15.00 14.22
CA ILE A 90 -0.87 15.10 14.30
C ILE A 90 -1.35 14.30 15.50
N ASN A 91 -1.66 15.02 16.56
CA ASN A 91 -2.34 14.47 17.73
C ASN A 91 -3.80 14.19 17.31
N LEU A 92 -4.03 12.97 16.79
CA LEU A 92 -5.35 12.58 16.35
C LEU A 92 -6.28 12.45 17.54
N ALA A 93 -7.04 13.51 17.83
CA ALA A 93 -8.16 13.42 18.73
C ALA A 93 -9.07 12.23 18.31
N PRO A 94 -9.74 11.55 19.25
CA PRO A 94 -10.55 10.35 18.95
C PRO A 94 -11.52 10.50 17.78
N GLY A 95 -12.04 11.71 17.52
CA GLY A 95 -12.93 11.97 16.38
C GLY A 95 -12.24 12.07 15.02
N LYS A 96 -10.92 12.30 14.98
CA LYS A 96 -10.20 12.50 13.72
C LYS A 96 -9.75 11.20 13.03
N ILE A 97 -9.83 10.07 13.70
CA ILE A 97 -9.41 8.77 13.15
C ILE A 97 -10.25 8.36 11.91
N ASN A 98 -11.48 8.85 11.80
CA ASN A 98 -12.38 8.59 10.67
C ASN A 98 -12.23 9.63 9.54
N SER A 99 -11.39 10.66 9.69
CA SER A 99 -11.27 11.75 8.72
C SER A 99 -10.87 11.27 7.34
N LEU A 100 -9.92 10.35 7.25
CA LEU A 100 -9.51 9.78 5.95
C LEU A 100 -10.68 9.11 5.23
N ARG A 101 -11.48 8.31 5.92
CA ARG A 101 -12.67 7.69 5.34
C ARG A 101 -13.67 8.73 4.83
N ALA A 102 -13.93 9.76 5.64
CA ALA A 102 -14.83 10.86 5.25
C ALA A 102 -14.29 11.64 4.05
N SER A 103 -12.98 11.89 4.00
CA SER A 103 -12.32 12.56 2.88
C SER A 103 -12.45 11.78 1.58
N LEU A 104 -12.28 10.45 1.62
CA LEU A 104 -12.37 9.61 0.42
C LEU A 104 -13.76 9.60 -0.22
N GLU A 105 -14.81 9.82 0.56
CA GLU A 105 -16.16 9.95 0.01
C GLU A 105 -16.29 11.17 -0.94
N THR A 106 -15.50 12.23 -0.74
CA THR A 106 -15.57 13.45 -1.57
C THR A 106 -15.03 13.24 -3.00
N VAL A 107 -14.24 12.20 -3.22
CA VAL A 107 -13.61 11.88 -4.52
C VAL A 107 -14.01 10.50 -5.06
N ARG A 108 -14.95 9.83 -4.40
CA ARG A 108 -15.30 8.43 -4.67
C ARG A 108 -15.67 8.15 -6.13
N ASP A 109 -16.35 9.07 -6.78
CA ASP A 109 -16.82 8.93 -8.17
C ASP A 109 -15.75 9.25 -9.21
N ASN A 110 -14.64 9.88 -8.77
CA ASN A 110 -13.55 10.30 -9.65
C ASN A 110 -12.57 9.15 -9.94
N TYR A 111 -12.47 8.16 -9.06
CA TYR A 111 -11.50 7.07 -9.13
C TYR A 111 -12.15 5.70 -9.08
N ASP A 112 -11.51 4.72 -9.72
CA ASP A 112 -11.89 3.31 -9.63
C ASP A 112 -11.22 2.65 -8.42
N TYR A 113 -9.96 3.08 -8.13
CA TYR A 113 -9.15 2.58 -7.01
C TYR A 113 -8.52 3.74 -6.23
N CYS A 114 -8.40 3.53 -4.92
CA CYS A 114 -7.54 4.30 -4.03
C CYS A 114 -6.55 3.34 -3.37
N ILE A 115 -5.25 3.62 -3.47
CA ILE A 115 -4.20 2.81 -2.85
C ILE A 115 -3.50 3.66 -1.79
N ILE A 116 -3.55 3.19 -0.54
CA ILE A 116 -2.99 3.88 0.61
C ILE A 116 -1.67 3.20 0.99
N ASP A 117 -0.56 3.90 0.86
CA ASP A 117 0.72 3.52 1.47
C ASP A 117 0.72 3.90 2.94
N THR A 118 1.05 2.96 3.82
CA THR A 118 1.01 3.19 5.26
C THR A 118 2.41 3.27 5.87
N PRO A 119 2.58 4.07 6.94
CA PRO A 119 3.85 4.10 7.67
C PRO A 119 4.17 2.75 8.31
N PRO A 120 5.44 2.50 8.68
CA PRO A 120 5.79 1.35 9.51
C PRO A 120 5.21 1.51 10.93
N GLY A 121 4.95 0.39 11.60
CA GLY A 121 4.40 0.37 12.96
C GLY A 121 2.88 0.24 13.00
N LEU A 122 2.33 0.24 14.22
CA LEU A 122 0.90 0.02 14.51
C LEU A 122 0.23 1.31 15.04
N GLY A 123 0.64 2.45 14.50
CA GLY A 123 0.17 3.76 14.95
C GLY A 123 -1.21 4.15 14.41
N VAL A 124 -1.64 5.35 14.80
CA VAL A 124 -2.96 5.90 14.49
C VAL A 124 -3.19 6.08 12.98
N LEU A 125 -2.15 6.41 12.21
CA LEU A 125 -2.24 6.55 10.76
C LEU A 125 -2.56 5.22 10.07
N LEU A 126 -1.94 4.12 10.53
CA LEU A 126 -2.32 2.79 10.07
C LEU A 126 -3.78 2.47 10.42
N MET A 127 -4.21 2.77 11.65
CA MET A 127 -5.61 2.57 12.04
C MET A 127 -6.57 3.36 11.15
N SER A 128 -6.26 4.62 10.86
CA SER A 128 -7.05 5.48 9.96
C SER A 128 -7.14 4.88 8.55
N ALA A 129 -6.01 4.37 8.01
CA ALA A 129 -5.98 3.67 6.72
C ALA A 129 -6.86 2.42 6.72
N LEU A 130 -6.77 1.58 7.76
CA LEU A 130 -7.57 0.36 7.88
C LEU A 130 -9.07 0.65 8.04
N ILE A 131 -9.43 1.74 8.72
CA ILE A 131 -10.82 2.19 8.86
C ILE A 131 -11.39 2.63 7.51
N ALA A 132 -10.56 3.26 6.67
CA ALA A 132 -10.96 3.77 5.37
C ALA A 132 -10.93 2.70 4.26
N ALA A 133 -10.18 1.62 4.43
CA ALA A 133 -9.95 0.61 3.40
C ALA A 133 -11.09 -0.42 3.29
N ASP A 134 -11.32 -0.89 2.06
CA ASP A 134 -12.15 -2.09 1.79
C ASP A 134 -11.31 -3.36 1.95
N SER A 135 -10.02 -3.29 1.61
CA SER A 135 -9.12 -4.44 1.74
C SER A 135 -7.67 -4.03 2.04
N VAL A 136 -6.91 -5.01 2.55
CA VAL A 136 -5.50 -4.86 2.90
C VAL A 136 -4.67 -5.87 2.13
N ILE A 137 -3.61 -5.39 1.47
CA ILE A 137 -2.52 -6.23 0.94
C ILE A 137 -1.36 -6.11 1.93
N ILE A 138 -0.79 -7.25 2.33
CA ILE A 138 0.30 -7.30 3.29
C ILE A 138 1.57 -7.79 2.60
N PRO A 139 2.48 -6.89 2.18
CA PRO A 139 3.80 -7.29 1.69
C PRO A 139 4.62 -7.90 2.81
N ILE A 140 5.25 -9.05 2.55
CA ILE A 140 6.07 -9.79 3.52
C ILE A 140 7.40 -10.24 2.91
N LEU A 141 8.43 -10.34 3.75
CA LEU A 141 9.71 -10.93 3.38
C LEU A 141 9.75 -12.40 3.83
N ALA A 142 10.34 -13.27 3.01
CA ALA A 142 10.61 -14.65 3.43
C ALA A 142 11.86 -14.69 4.33
N GLU A 143 11.71 -14.20 5.57
CA GLU A 143 12.76 -14.12 6.57
C GLU A 143 12.31 -14.74 7.89
N PRO A 144 13.23 -15.29 8.70
CA PRO A 144 12.93 -15.72 10.06
C PRO A 144 12.24 -14.59 10.86
N TYR A 145 11.36 -14.96 11.77
CA TYR A 145 10.58 -14.04 12.65
C TYR A 145 9.56 -13.14 11.96
N THR A 146 9.41 -13.15 10.64
CA THR A 146 8.38 -12.37 9.93
C THR A 146 6.98 -12.79 10.35
N LEU A 147 6.75 -14.07 10.66
CA LEU A 147 5.43 -14.57 11.08
C LEU A 147 4.91 -13.87 12.34
N LYS A 148 5.78 -13.58 13.32
CA LYS A 148 5.38 -12.85 14.54
C LYS A 148 4.84 -11.45 14.22
N GLY A 149 5.52 -10.72 13.35
CA GLY A 149 5.06 -9.41 12.91
C GLY A 149 3.79 -9.47 12.06
N LEU A 150 3.65 -10.54 11.26
CA LEU A 150 2.44 -10.80 10.48
C LEU A 150 1.24 -11.06 11.40
N MET A 151 1.39 -11.83 12.46
CA MET A 151 0.33 -12.05 13.46
C MET A 151 -0.12 -10.73 14.10
N GLN A 152 0.80 -9.86 14.47
CA GLN A 152 0.47 -8.58 15.11
C GLN A 152 -0.34 -7.64 14.18
N ILE A 153 0.02 -7.56 12.89
CA ILE A 153 -0.75 -6.74 11.94
C ILE A 153 -2.15 -7.35 11.70
N VAL A 154 -2.25 -8.69 11.64
CA VAL A 154 -3.53 -9.40 11.51
C VAL A 154 -4.43 -9.15 12.72
N ASP A 155 -3.89 -9.16 13.94
CA ASP A 155 -4.63 -8.84 15.16
C ASP A 155 -5.14 -7.39 15.14
N THR A 156 -4.33 -6.46 14.65
CA THR A 156 -4.75 -5.06 14.46
C THR A 156 -5.90 -4.96 13.45
N ILE A 157 -5.79 -5.64 12.29
CA ILE A 157 -6.85 -5.67 11.28
C ILE A 157 -8.15 -6.26 11.86
N ASN A 158 -8.05 -7.34 12.63
CA ASN A 158 -9.20 -7.94 13.28
C ASN A 158 -9.84 -7.01 14.32
N THR A 159 -9.04 -6.24 15.06
CA THR A 159 -9.54 -5.22 15.99
C THR A 159 -10.35 -4.16 15.24
N VAL A 160 -9.82 -3.62 14.13
CA VAL A 160 -10.53 -2.65 13.28
C VAL A 160 -11.81 -3.25 12.71
N ARG A 161 -11.73 -4.49 12.22
CA ARG A 161 -12.91 -5.21 11.68
C ARG A 161 -14.03 -5.35 12.71
N ASN A 162 -13.69 -5.68 13.94
CA ASN A 162 -14.66 -5.89 14.99
C ASN A 162 -15.26 -4.61 15.57
N GLN A 163 -14.52 -3.49 15.53
CA GLN A 163 -14.91 -2.26 16.20
C GLN A 163 -15.46 -1.17 15.28
N THR A 164 -14.90 -1.03 14.07
CA THR A 164 -15.15 0.17 13.24
C THR A 164 -15.40 -0.11 11.77
N ASN A 165 -14.81 -1.16 11.18
CA ASN A 165 -14.93 -1.48 9.75
C ASN A 165 -15.16 -2.98 9.52
N SER A 166 -16.40 -3.43 9.75
CA SER A 166 -16.76 -4.85 9.63
C SER A 166 -16.60 -5.42 8.21
N GLY A 167 -16.54 -4.57 7.20
CA GLY A 167 -16.31 -4.95 5.79
C GLY A 167 -14.85 -5.17 5.41
N LEU A 168 -13.90 -4.77 6.28
CA LEU A 168 -12.47 -4.85 5.97
C LEU A 168 -12.02 -6.30 5.73
N LYS A 169 -11.34 -6.54 4.61
CA LYS A 169 -10.82 -7.87 4.25
C LYS A 169 -9.30 -7.83 4.14
N ILE A 170 -8.64 -8.95 4.44
CA ILE A 170 -7.26 -9.15 4.03
C ILE A 170 -7.33 -9.75 2.62
N ASP A 171 -6.91 -8.97 1.61
CA ASP A 171 -6.93 -9.43 0.21
C ASP A 171 -5.91 -10.54 0.00
N GLY A 172 -4.69 -10.35 0.53
CA GLY A 172 -3.68 -11.39 0.48
C GLY A 172 -2.34 -10.94 1.05
N LEU A 173 -1.47 -11.94 1.23
CA LEU A 173 -0.05 -11.75 1.55
C LEU A 173 0.75 -11.74 0.25
N LEU A 174 1.65 -10.78 0.07
CA LEU A 174 2.54 -10.68 -1.10
C LEU A 174 3.98 -10.90 -0.69
N LEU A 175 4.61 -11.97 -1.17
CA LEU A 175 6.06 -12.17 -1.00
C LEU A 175 6.83 -11.15 -1.81
N THR A 176 7.67 -10.37 -1.15
CA THR A 176 8.54 -9.37 -1.76
C THR A 176 10.01 -9.70 -1.54
N ARG A 177 10.88 -9.30 -2.47
CA ARG A 177 12.32 -9.64 -2.48
C ARG A 177 12.58 -11.14 -2.31
N TYR A 178 11.65 -11.93 -2.84
CA TYR A 178 11.61 -13.37 -2.68
C TYR A 178 12.40 -14.08 -3.79
N SER A 179 13.12 -15.14 -3.42
CA SER A 179 13.77 -16.04 -4.36
C SER A 179 13.44 -17.49 -4.00
N PRO A 180 12.81 -18.27 -4.88
CA PRO A 180 12.46 -19.66 -4.60
C PRO A 180 13.67 -20.62 -4.68
N ARG A 181 14.88 -20.08 -4.89
CA ARG A 181 16.08 -20.92 -5.14
C ARG A 181 16.57 -21.65 -3.89
N THR A 182 16.38 -21.08 -2.70
CA THR A 182 16.83 -21.71 -1.45
C THR A 182 15.74 -22.58 -0.84
N VAL A 183 16.15 -23.64 -0.15
CA VAL A 183 15.22 -24.53 0.59
C VAL A 183 14.48 -23.73 1.66
N LEU A 184 15.21 -22.89 2.41
CA LEU A 184 14.65 -22.08 3.47
C LEU A 184 13.50 -21.18 2.96
N ASN A 185 13.72 -20.46 1.86
CA ASN A 185 12.69 -19.57 1.33
C ASN A 185 11.42 -20.33 0.92
N ARG A 186 11.58 -21.52 0.33
CA ARG A 186 10.42 -22.36 -0.02
C ARG A 186 9.67 -22.84 1.22
N GLN A 187 10.39 -23.27 2.26
CA GLN A 187 9.76 -23.66 3.53
C GLN A 187 8.98 -22.50 4.16
N LEU A 188 9.59 -21.33 4.24
CA LEU A 188 8.91 -20.14 4.76
C LEU A 188 7.68 -19.75 3.92
N ALA A 189 7.75 -19.87 2.60
CA ALA A 189 6.58 -19.59 1.73
C ALA A 189 5.42 -20.56 2.01
N GLU A 190 5.72 -21.86 2.24
CA GLU A 190 4.68 -22.82 2.63
C GLU A 190 4.09 -22.53 4.02
N GLU A 191 4.90 -22.10 4.98
CA GLU A 191 4.41 -21.64 6.29
C GLU A 191 3.49 -20.44 6.17
N TYR A 192 3.84 -19.44 5.35
CA TYR A 192 2.99 -18.27 5.12
C TYR A 192 1.70 -18.64 4.38
N LYS A 193 1.77 -19.57 3.45
CA LYS A 193 0.59 -20.09 2.74
C LYS A 193 -0.37 -20.80 3.70
N ALA A 194 0.16 -21.63 4.58
CA ALA A 194 -0.64 -22.31 5.60
C ALA A 194 -1.27 -21.30 6.58
N TYR A 195 -0.48 -20.30 7.01
CA TYR A 195 -0.99 -19.24 7.88
C TYR A 195 -2.07 -18.39 7.18
N ALA A 196 -1.87 -17.99 5.93
CA ALA A 196 -2.88 -17.26 5.15
C ALA A 196 -4.20 -18.04 5.09
N GLY A 197 -4.14 -19.34 4.81
CA GLY A 197 -5.32 -20.21 4.81
C GLY A 197 -6.00 -20.27 6.18
N SER A 198 -5.25 -20.30 7.28
CA SER A 198 -5.81 -20.35 8.64
C SER A 198 -6.56 -19.08 9.06
N ILE A 199 -6.23 -17.93 8.46
CA ILE A 199 -6.90 -16.63 8.71
C ILE A 199 -7.92 -16.26 7.63
N GLY A 200 -8.24 -17.20 6.73
CA GLY A 200 -9.25 -17.01 5.68
C GLY A 200 -8.82 -16.07 4.55
N THR A 201 -7.51 -16.00 4.26
CA THR A 201 -6.95 -15.24 3.14
C THR A 201 -6.01 -16.12 2.31
N ARG A 202 -5.31 -15.52 1.36
CA ARG A 202 -4.36 -16.19 0.47
C ARG A 202 -2.95 -15.64 0.58
N LEU A 203 -1.98 -16.46 0.26
CA LEU A 203 -0.68 -16.01 -0.23
C LEU A 203 -0.83 -15.86 -1.76
N TYR A 204 -0.55 -14.67 -2.30
CA TYR A 204 -0.53 -14.50 -3.75
C TYR A 204 0.40 -15.52 -4.40
N SER A 205 0.00 -16.05 -5.55
CA SER A 205 0.84 -16.95 -6.36
C SER A 205 1.99 -16.20 -6.99
N SER A 206 1.75 -14.94 -7.34
CA SER A 206 2.77 -13.98 -7.78
C SER A 206 3.63 -13.57 -6.60
N PHE A 207 4.93 -13.42 -6.86
CA PHE A 207 5.89 -12.89 -5.88
C PHE A 207 6.84 -11.91 -6.55
N ILE A 208 7.39 -11.00 -5.78
CA ILE A 208 8.27 -9.95 -6.28
C ILE A 208 9.72 -10.31 -5.95
N ARG A 209 10.55 -10.47 -6.98
CA ARG A 209 12.00 -10.67 -6.83
C ARG A 209 12.71 -9.33 -6.60
N ASP A 210 13.88 -9.40 -6.00
CA ASP A 210 14.75 -8.22 -5.94
C ASP A 210 15.27 -7.88 -7.34
N GLY A 211 15.42 -6.60 -7.63
CA GLY A 211 15.85 -6.15 -8.96
C GLY A 211 16.51 -4.78 -8.92
N ILE A 212 17.70 -4.69 -9.53
CA ILE A 212 18.46 -3.42 -9.64
C ILE A 212 17.63 -2.40 -10.44
N ALA A 213 16.97 -2.85 -11.51
CA ALA A 213 16.14 -1.99 -12.37
C ALA A 213 15.06 -1.22 -11.60
N LEU A 214 14.53 -1.79 -10.52
CA LEU A 214 13.56 -1.11 -9.67
C LEU A 214 14.18 0.11 -8.97
N ARG A 215 15.37 -0.08 -8.37
CA ARG A 215 16.09 0.99 -7.68
C ARG A 215 16.56 2.09 -8.65
N GLU A 216 17.02 1.70 -9.84
CA GLU A 216 17.40 2.65 -10.89
C GLU A 216 16.22 3.48 -11.40
N ALA A 217 15.05 2.83 -11.59
CA ALA A 217 13.82 3.50 -12.01
C ALA A 217 13.34 4.51 -10.94
N GLN A 218 13.42 4.13 -9.66
CA GLN A 218 13.08 5.01 -8.53
C GLN A 218 14.01 6.23 -8.47
N ILE A 219 15.34 6.04 -8.55
CA ILE A 219 16.32 7.16 -8.55
C ILE A 219 16.09 8.13 -9.71
N LYS A 220 15.62 7.61 -10.85
CA LYS A 220 15.34 8.42 -12.04
C LYS A 220 13.93 9.00 -12.08
N HIS A 221 13.08 8.68 -11.11
CA HIS A 221 11.67 9.03 -11.08
C HIS A 221 10.90 8.60 -12.34
N ILE A 222 11.32 7.50 -12.97
CA ILE A 222 10.69 6.93 -14.17
C ILE A 222 9.89 5.70 -13.78
N SER A 223 8.73 5.47 -14.42
CA SER A 223 7.98 4.25 -14.21
C SER A 223 8.84 3.02 -14.52
N LEU A 224 8.84 2.03 -13.62
CA LEU A 224 9.54 0.77 -13.86
C LEU A 224 9.05 0.08 -15.15
N TYR A 225 7.76 0.20 -15.45
CA TYR A 225 7.16 -0.36 -16.66
C TYR A 225 7.69 0.26 -17.95
N ASP A 226 8.17 1.50 -17.89
CA ASP A 226 8.73 2.21 -19.04
C ASP A 226 10.27 2.13 -19.05
N TYR A 227 10.90 2.20 -17.89
CA TYR A 227 12.35 2.12 -17.75
C TYR A 227 12.92 0.74 -18.13
N ALA A 228 12.30 -0.32 -17.62
CA ALA A 228 12.79 -1.68 -17.82
C ALA A 228 11.64 -2.68 -18.05
N PRO A 229 10.87 -2.57 -19.16
CA PRO A 229 9.66 -3.35 -19.39
C PRO A 229 9.89 -4.87 -19.44
N ARG A 230 11.12 -5.30 -19.76
CA ARG A 230 11.49 -6.71 -19.87
C ARG A 230 12.16 -7.26 -18.61
N ALA A 231 12.44 -6.42 -17.62
CA ALA A 231 13.07 -6.86 -16.37
C ALA A 231 12.18 -7.85 -15.63
N THR A 232 12.81 -8.74 -14.89
CA THR A 232 12.11 -9.76 -14.12
C THR A 232 11.15 -9.16 -13.10
N VAL A 233 11.59 -8.14 -12.37
CA VAL A 233 10.78 -7.45 -11.37
C VAL A 233 9.58 -6.73 -11.98
N THR A 234 9.69 -6.23 -13.23
CA THR A 234 8.56 -5.64 -13.96
C THR A 234 7.52 -6.68 -14.31
N LYS A 235 7.97 -7.86 -14.77
CA LYS A 235 7.07 -8.99 -15.04
C LYS A 235 6.38 -9.48 -13.78
N ASP A 236 7.10 -9.48 -12.65
CA ASP A 236 6.54 -9.88 -11.37
C ASP A 236 5.40 -8.96 -10.94
N TYR A 237 5.59 -7.63 -11.00
CA TYR A 237 4.52 -6.67 -10.69
C TYR A 237 3.38 -6.71 -11.71
N THR A 238 3.67 -7.00 -12.98
CA THR A 238 2.63 -7.22 -14.00
C THR A 238 1.75 -8.40 -13.63
N ALA A 239 2.36 -9.55 -13.31
CA ALA A 239 1.66 -10.76 -12.90
C ALA A 239 0.86 -10.54 -11.60
N PHE A 240 1.46 -9.87 -10.62
CA PHE A 240 0.76 -9.51 -9.39
C PHE A 240 -0.47 -8.63 -9.64
N THR A 241 -0.36 -7.61 -10.50
CA THR A 241 -1.50 -6.76 -10.85
C THR A 241 -2.61 -7.55 -11.55
N GLU A 242 -2.25 -8.49 -12.44
CA GLU A 242 -3.21 -9.37 -13.11
C GLU A 242 -3.90 -10.32 -12.14
N GLU A 243 -3.13 -10.93 -11.24
CA GLU A 243 -3.68 -11.79 -10.20
C GLU A 243 -4.62 -11.02 -9.28
N PHE A 244 -4.23 -9.79 -8.85
CA PHE A 244 -5.06 -8.91 -8.04
C PHE A 244 -6.42 -8.65 -8.71
N ILE A 245 -6.42 -8.25 -9.98
CA ILE A 245 -7.66 -7.96 -10.73
C ILE A 245 -8.52 -9.22 -10.92
N SER A 246 -7.90 -10.38 -11.15
CA SER A 246 -8.64 -11.62 -11.40
C SER A 246 -9.41 -12.14 -10.18
N HIS A 247 -9.11 -11.62 -9.01
CA HIS A 247 -9.74 -11.99 -7.75
C HIS A 247 -10.78 -10.98 -7.24
N GLU A 248 -11.06 -9.94 -8.03
CA GLU A 248 -12.14 -8.98 -7.76
C GLU A 248 -13.49 -9.52 -8.21
#